data_09dfad84b71da03c8cf3d1903b760dbf
#
_entry.id   09dfad84b71da03c8cf3d1903b760dbf
#
_cell.length_a   1.000
_cell.length_b   1.000
_cell.length_c   1.000
_cell.angle_alpha   90.00
_cell.angle_beta   90.00
_cell.angle_gamma   90.00
#
_symmetry.space_group_name_H-M   'P 1'
#
loop_
_entity.id
_entity.type
_entity.pdbx_description
1 polymer ?
#
loop_
_entity_poly.entity_id
_entity_poly.type
_entity_poly.pdbx_seq_one_letter_code
_entity_poly.pdbx_strand_id
1 'polypeptide(L)'
;MSFELLGEDIVRILNEFNITSPTDIQKSSLPEILKRNNVLLMAPTGSGKTEAAIFPLLRLVKDSNAPGIKILYIAPLRALNRDLLQRLEKMGEAMGISIKARHGDTVQSERRRQSLKPPDVLITTPETLQALFTGKKLREHLKSVMAVVVDEIHEIAEDKRGIQLSLALERIERLKN
;
A
#
# COMPACT_ATOMS: atom_id res chain seq x y z
N MET A 1 -14.35 16.28 11.41
CA MET A 1 -14.39 15.18 10.43
C MET A 1 -13.94 13.93 11.15
N SER A 2 -14.73 12.89 11.07
CA SER A 2 -14.47 11.57 11.63
C SER A 2 -14.08 10.63 10.51
N PHE A 3 -13.83 9.36 10.81
CA PHE A 3 -13.60 8.31 9.80
C PHE A 3 -14.85 7.93 8.99
N GLU A 4 -15.97 8.64 9.12
CA GLU A 4 -17.25 8.35 8.44
C GLU A 4 -17.13 8.16 6.92
N LEU A 5 -16.21 8.91 6.28
CA LEU A 5 -15.96 8.77 4.84
C LEU A 5 -15.44 7.38 4.44
N LEU A 6 -14.94 6.59 5.40
CA LEU A 6 -14.46 5.22 5.15
C LEU A 6 -15.60 4.20 5.13
N GLY A 7 -16.81 4.59 5.58
CA GLY A 7 -17.95 3.70 5.75
C GLY A 7 -17.98 3.01 7.12
N GLU A 8 -19.19 2.71 7.60
CA GLU A 8 -19.42 2.17 8.95
C GLU A 8 -18.71 0.84 9.21
N ASP A 9 -18.59 0.01 8.19
CA ASP A 9 -17.92 -1.29 8.25
C ASP A 9 -16.42 -1.17 8.54
N ILE A 10 -15.72 -0.22 7.89
CA ILE A 10 -14.31 0.04 8.18
C ILE A 10 -14.16 0.74 9.53
N VAL A 11 -15.00 1.72 9.84
CA VAL A 11 -14.96 2.43 11.13
C VAL A 11 -15.10 1.47 12.30
N ARG A 12 -16.01 0.50 12.21
CA ARG A 12 -16.16 -0.53 13.24
C ARG A 12 -14.87 -1.32 13.45
N ILE A 13 -14.22 -1.76 12.36
CA ILE A 13 -12.95 -2.49 12.44
C ILE A 13 -11.85 -1.60 13.02
N LEU A 14 -11.73 -0.33 12.61
CA LEU A 14 -10.75 0.58 13.19
C LEU A 14 -10.92 0.73 14.72
N ASN A 15 -12.16 0.78 15.21
CA ASN A 15 -12.44 0.83 16.64
C ASN A 15 -11.98 -0.44 17.39
N GLU A 16 -12.09 -1.63 16.78
CA GLU A 16 -11.55 -2.89 17.33
C GLU A 16 -10.03 -2.84 17.49
N PHE A 17 -9.34 -2.05 16.66
CA PHE A 17 -7.90 -1.79 16.75
C PHE A 17 -7.54 -0.57 17.60
N ASN A 18 -8.49 -0.04 18.40
CA ASN A 18 -8.33 1.17 19.22
C ASN A 18 -8.01 2.44 18.43
N ILE A 19 -8.45 2.51 17.17
CA ILE A 19 -8.31 3.68 16.30
C ILE A 19 -9.69 4.35 16.23
N THR A 20 -9.98 5.22 17.19
CA THR A 20 -11.31 5.79 17.38
C THR A 20 -11.50 7.18 16.76
N SER A 21 -10.42 7.89 16.52
CA SER A 21 -10.44 9.23 15.93
C SER A 21 -9.26 9.47 15.01
N PRO A 22 -9.46 10.18 13.88
CA PRO A 22 -8.38 10.50 12.97
C PRO A 22 -7.47 11.60 13.53
N THR A 23 -6.17 11.47 13.26
CA THR A 23 -5.19 12.55 13.45
C THR A 23 -5.41 13.67 12.41
N ASP A 24 -4.76 14.82 12.58
CA ASP A 24 -4.97 15.95 11.67
C ASP A 24 -4.51 15.66 10.24
N ILE A 25 -3.40 14.90 10.07
CA ILE A 25 -2.96 14.48 8.74
C ILE A 25 -3.95 13.50 8.10
N GLN A 26 -4.56 12.61 8.87
CA GLN A 26 -5.58 11.69 8.39
C GLN A 26 -6.86 12.43 8.00
N LYS A 27 -7.30 13.42 8.78
CA LYS A 27 -8.47 14.27 8.45
C LYS A 27 -8.31 15.01 7.12
N SER A 28 -7.12 15.58 6.89
CA SER A 28 -6.84 16.36 5.69
C SER A 28 -6.61 15.51 4.45
N SER A 29 -5.94 14.35 4.58
CA SER A 29 -5.59 13.50 3.44
C SER A 29 -6.73 12.60 2.95
N LEU A 30 -7.57 12.12 3.89
CA LEU A 30 -8.61 11.14 3.61
C LEU A 30 -9.56 11.54 2.48
N PRO A 31 -10.17 12.75 2.45
CA PRO A 31 -11.05 13.13 1.36
C PRO A 31 -10.32 13.26 0.02
N GLU A 32 -9.06 13.68 0.01
CA GLU A 32 -8.30 13.87 -1.21
C GLU A 32 -7.88 12.53 -1.84
N ILE A 33 -7.48 11.56 -1.02
CA ILE A 33 -7.14 10.23 -1.50
C ILE A 33 -8.39 9.48 -2.01
N LEU A 34 -9.53 9.63 -1.35
CA LEU A 34 -10.80 9.04 -1.81
C LEU A 34 -11.25 9.62 -3.15
N LYS A 35 -10.96 10.89 -3.44
CA LYS A 35 -11.15 11.49 -4.78
C LYS A 35 -10.13 11.02 -5.81
N ARG A 36 -9.17 10.16 -5.42
CA ARG A 36 -8.06 9.68 -6.25
C ARG A 36 -7.08 10.77 -6.69
N ASN A 37 -6.96 11.83 -5.93
CA ASN A 37 -5.95 12.85 -6.13
C ASN A 37 -4.56 12.33 -5.74
N ASN A 38 -3.52 12.82 -6.43
CA ASN A 38 -2.14 12.63 -5.99
C ASN A 38 -1.90 13.50 -4.76
N VAL A 39 -1.39 12.90 -3.68
CA VAL A 39 -1.23 13.56 -2.37
C VAL A 39 0.20 13.39 -1.88
N LEU A 40 0.81 14.48 -1.42
CA LEU A 40 2.06 14.47 -0.67
C LEU A 40 1.77 14.68 0.81
N LEU A 41 2.11 13.68 1.64
CA LEU A 41 1.93 13.74 3.09
C LEU A 41 3.23 14.17 3.78
N MET A 42 3.22 15.34 4.41
CA MET A 42 4.34 15.85 5.21
C MET A 42 3.89 16.06 6.65
N ALA A 43 4.45 15.26 7.55
CA ALA A 43 4.15 15.35 8.97
C ALA A 43 5.26 14.66 9.80
N PRO A 44 5.40 14.97 11.09
CA PRO A 44 6.38 14.33 11.96
C PRO A 44 6.21 12.80 12.03
N THR A 45 7.28 12.10 12.43
CA THR A 45 7.21 10.67 12.73
C THR A 45 6.21 10.43 13.86
N GLY A 46 5.43 9.34 13.76
CA GLY A 46 4.39 9.02 14.74
C GLY A 46 3.07 9.78 14.59
N SER A 47 2.92 10.66 13.59
CA SER A 47 1.68 11.41 13.34
C SER A 47 0.56 10.58 12.67
N GLY A 48 0.84 9.32 12.30
CA GLY A 48 -0.11 8.46 11.59
C GLY A 48 -0.11 8.61 10.07
N LYS A 49 1.03 8.99 9.45
CA LYS A 49 1.17 9.09 7.97
C LYS A 49 0.83 7.79 7.25
N THR A 50 1.32 6.66 7.76
CA THR A 50 1.06 5.34 7.17
C THR A 50 -0.44 5.06 7.09
N GLU A 51 -1.14 5.26 8.20
CA GLU A 51 -2.59 5.10 8.29
C GLU A 51 -3.33 6.14 7.44
N ALA A 52 -2.82 7.37 7.38
CA ALA A 52 -3.37 8.44 6.54
C ALA A 52 -3.38 8.07 5.04
N ALA A 53 -2.34 7.37 4.59
CA ALA A 53 -2.27 6.85 3.22
C ALA A 53 -3.12 5.57 3.04
N ILE A 54 -3.01 4.62 3.97
CA ILE A 54 -3.55 3.27 3.79
C ILE A 54 -5.07 3.21 3.97
N PHE A 55 -5.65 3.85 4.98
CA PHE A 55 -7.08 3.69 5.29
C PHE A 55 -8.02 4.08 4.14
N PRO A 56 -7.86 5.24 3.49
CA PRO A 56 -8.69 5.58 2.33
C PRO A 56 -8.48 4.61 1.16
N LEU A 57 -7.26 4.11 0.98
CA LEU A 57 -6.96 3.15 -0.08
C LEU A 57 -7.60 1.78 0.20
N LEU A 58 -7.67 1.32 1.47
CA LEU A 58 -8.41 0.11 1.82
C LEU A 58 -9.90 0.24 1.50
N ARG A 59 -10.50 1.43 1.68
CA ARG A 59 -11.86 1.69 1.23
C ARG A 59 -11.99 1.50 -0.28
N LEU A 60 -11.09 2.09 -1.07
CA LEU A 60 -11.10 1.94 -2.52
C LEU A 60 -10.88 0.50 -2.98
N VAL A 61 -10.04 -0.27 -2.26
CA VAL A 61 -9.85 -1.72 -2.52
C VAL A 61 -11.14 -2.48 -2.29
N LYS A 62 -11.84 -2.20 -1.20
CA LYS A 62 -13.09 -2.87 -0.82
C LYS A 62 -14.20 -2.64 -1.84
N ASP A 63 -14.20 -1.46 -2.46
CA ASP A 63 -15.16 -1.11 -3.52
C ASP A 63 -14.77 -1.69 -4.90
N SER A 64 -13.59 -2.31 -5.02
CA SER A 64 -13.06 -2.81 -6.29
C SER A 64 -13.13 -4.32 -6.39
N ASN A 65 -13.74 -4.82 -7.45
CA ASN A 65 -13.75 -6.24 -7.81
C ASN A 65 -12.61 -6.62 -8.78
N ALA A 66 -11.66 -5.73 -9.06
CA ALA A 66 -10.56 -6.01 -9.97
C ALA A 66 -9.67 -7.15 -9.43
N PRO A 67 -9.29 -8.13 -10.25
CA PRO A 67 -8.35 -9.18 -9.84
C PRO A 67 -6.93 -8.63 -9.75
N GLY A 68 -6.07 -9.26 -8.96
CA GLY A 68 -4.65 -8.90 -8.88
C GLY A 68 -4.34 -7.88 -7.79
N ILE A 69 -3.17 -7.26 -7.90
CA ILE A 69 -2.66 -6.29 -6.94
C ILE A 69 -3.31 -4.93 -7.21
N LYS A 70 -4.03 -4.40 -6.24
CA LYS A 70 -4.74 -3.12 -6.34
C LYS A 70 -3.92 -1.95 -5.82
N ILE A 71 -3.11 -2.20 -4.78
CA ILE A 71 -2.24 -1.19 -4.17
C ILE A 71 -0.82 -1.72 -4.08
N LEU A 72 0.14 -0.90 -4.50
CA LEU A 72 1.55 -1.07 -4.19
C LEU A 72 1.94 -0.09 -3.09
N TYR A 73 2.47 -0.61 -1.97
CA TYR A 73 3.06 0.19 -0.92
C TYR A 73 4.57 -0.02 -0.95
N ILE A 74 5.31 1.01 -1.30
CA ILE A 74 6.76 0.96 -1.52
C ILE A 74 7.43 1.71 -0.38
N ALA A 75 8.27 1.02 0.38
CA ALA A 75 9.01 1.59 1.49
C ALA A 75 10.43 1.01 1.58
N PRO A 76 11.39 1.73 2.15
CA PRO A 76 12.69 1.16 2.48
C PRO A 76 12.54 -0.03 3.43
N LEU A 77 13.42 -1.05 3.31
CA LEU A 77 13.32 -2.27 4.12
C LEU A 77 13.29 -1.97 5.63
N ARG A 78 14.06 -1.00 6.09
CA ARG A 78 14.11 -0.58 7.50
C ARG A 78 12.82 0.06 8.01
N ALA A 79 12.00 0.63 7.13
CA ALA A 79 10.70 1.18 7.47
C ALA A 79 9.63 0.07 7.60
N LEU A 80 9.86 -1.09 7.00
CA LEU A 80 8.97 -2.25 7.05
C LEU A 80 9.20 -3.08 8.30
N ASN A 81 8.96 -2.50 9.47
CA ASN A 81 9.08 -3.26 10.71
C ASN A 81 7.98 -4.32 10.85
N ARG A 82 8.30 -5.37 11.59
CA ARG A 82 7.42 -6.54 11.73
C ARG A 82 6.07 -6.21 12.36
N ASP A 83 6.06 -5.31 13.34
CA ASP A 83 4.85 -4.96 14.08
C ASP A 83 3.86 -4.20 13.18
N LEU A 84 4.36 -3.25 12.36
CA LEU A 84 3.54 -2.56 11.38
C LEU A 84 2.93 -3.53 10.38
N LEU A 85 3.74 -4.44 9.81
CA LEU A 85 3.27 -5.41 8.83
C LEU A 85 2.20 -6.33 9.43
N GLN A 86 2.42 -6.88 10.63
CA GLN A 86 1.43 -7.73 11.30
C GLN A 86 0.13 -6.98 11.62
N ARG A 87 0.23 -5.72 12.02
CA ARG A 87 -0.95 -4.89 12.31
C ARG A 87 -1.76 -4.63 11.04
N LEU A 88 -1.10 -4.27 9.93
CA LEU A 88 -1.77 -4.05 8.66
C LEU A 88 -2.38 -5.34 8.10
N GLU A 89 -1.69 -6.48 8.20
CA GLU A 89 -2.23 -7.79 7.79
C GLU A 89 -3.49 -8.17 8.56
N LYS A 90 -3.47 -8.06 9.91
CA LYS A 90 -4.63 -8.37 10.76
C LYS A 90 -5.82 -7.45 10.44
N MET A 91 -5.55 -6.16 10.24
CA MET A 91 -6.58 -5.19 9.87
C MET A 91 -7.17 -5.50 8.49
N GLY A 92 -6.33 -5.85 7.53
CA GLY A 92 -6.77 -6.30 6.21
C GLY A 92 -7.64 -7.55 6.29
N GLU A 93 -7.24 -8.56 7.06
CA GLU A 93 -8.02 -9.79 7.28
C GLU A 93 -9.41 -9.49 7.85
N ALA A 94 -9.51 -8.60 8.84
CA ALA A 94 -10.79 -8.16 9.41
C ALA A 94 -11.69 -7.46 8.38
N MET A 95 -11.09 -6.79 7.39
CA MET A 95 -11.80 -6.11 6.29
C MET A 95 -12.08 -7.01 5.08
N GLY A 96 -11.56 -8.26 5.07
CA GLY A 96 -11.62 -9.16 3.92
C GLY A 96 -10.64 -8.78 2.80
N ILE A 97 -9.58 -8.01 3.12
CA ILE A 97 -8.55 -7.52 2.18
C ILE A 97 -7.24 -8.26 2.46
N SER A 98 -6.66 -8.85 1.44
CA SER A 98 -5.36 -9.52 1.56
C SER A 98 -4.22 -8.50 1.47
N ILE A 99 -3.50 -8.30 2.57
CA ILE A 99 -2.29 -7.47 2.64
C ILE A 99 -1.11 -8.40 2.86
N LYS A 100 -0.06 -8.31 2.03
CA LYS A 100 1.15 -9.12 2.16
C LYS A 100 2.39 -8.32 1.83
N ALA A 101 3.50 -8.65 2.52
CA ALA A 101 4.80 -8.08 2.22
C ALA A 101 5.62 -9.00 1.30
N ARG A 102 6.43 -8.37 0.43
CA ARG A 102 7.43 -9.03 -0.41
C ARG A 102 8.70 -8.18 -0.48
N HIS A 103 9.76 -8.68 0.09
CA HIS A 103 11.09 -8.04 0.13
C HIS A 103 12.18 -9.08 -0.07
N GLY A 104 13.45 -8.70 0.01
CA GLY A 104 14.60 -9.57 -0.23
C GLY A 104 14.56 -10.89 0.55
N ASP A 105 14.14 -10.83 1.82
CA ASP A 105 14.12 -11.98 2.74
C ASP A 105 12.84 -12.83 2.65
N THR A 106 11.87 -12.46 1.80
CA THR A 106 10.65 -13.26 1.62
C THR A 106 10.99 -14.63 1.06
N VAL A 107 10.61 -15.69 1.77
CA VAL A 107 10.92 -17.08 1.38
C VAL A 107 10.29 -17.48 0.06
N GLN A 108 10.94 -18.41 -0.65
CA GLN A 108 10.53 -18.77 -2.01
C GLN A 108 9.12 -19.36 -2.11
N SER A 109 8.69 -20.11 -1.12
CA SER A 109 7.32 -20.66 -1.05
C SER A 109 6.26 -19.54 -1.02
N GLU A 110 6.49 -18.51 -0.21
CA GLU A 110 5.61 -17.34 -0.14
C GLU A 110 5.61 -16.54 -1.44
N ARG A 111 6.79 -16.33 -2.04
CA ARG A 111 6.91 -15.68 -3.36
C ARG A 111 6.10 -16.41 -4.43
N ARG A 112 6.14 -17.75 -4.42
CA ARG A 112 5.36 -18.58 -5.34
C ARG A 112 3.87 -18.44 -5.08
N ARG A 113 3.44 -18.47 -3.80
CA ARG A 113 2.03 -18.29 -3.41
C ARG A 113 1.49 -16.96 -3.89
N GLN A 114 2.21 -15.86 -3.64
CA GLN A 114 1.82 -14.51 -4.09
C GLN A 114 1.77 -14.37 -5.62
N SER A 115 2.57 -15.14 -6.34
CA SER A 115 2.53 -15.15 -7.82
C SER A 115 1.33 -15.90 -8.38
N LEU A 116 0.80 -16.88 -7.63
CA LEU A 116 -0.39 -17.66 -8.03
C LEU A 116 -1.68 -17.01 -7.53
N LYS A 117 -1.66 -16.50 -6.30
CA LYS A 117 -2.76 -15.79 -5.66
C LYS A 117 -2.24 -14.47 -5.11
N PRO A 118 -2.27 -13.40 -5.91
CA PRO A 118 -1.74 -12.11 -5.50
C PRO A 118 -2.56 -11.51 -4.35
N PRO A 119 -1.91 -10.76 -3.44
CA PRO A 119 -2.64 -9.98 -2.46
C PRO A 119 -3.31 -8.76 -3.10
N ASP A 120 -4.31 -8.19 -2.44
CA ASP A 120 -4.93 -6.92 -2.84
C ASP A 120 -3.96 -5.75 -2.64
N VAL A 121 -3.22 -5.78 -1.55
CA VAL A 121 -2.19 -4.80 -1.19
C VAL A 121 -0.85 -5.50 -1.08
N LEU A 122 0.10 -5.12 -1.91
CA LEU A 122 1.46 -5.62 -1.87
C LEU A 122 2.39 -4.55 -1.29
N ILE A 123 2.98 -4.84 -0.12
CA ILE A 123 4.00 -4.01 0.50
C ILE A 123 5.37 -4.52 0.03
N THR A 124 6.21 -3.63 -0.53
CA THR A 124 7.47 -4.04 -1.14
C THR A 124 8.56 -2.98 -1.00
N THR A 125 9.78 -3.34 -1.36
CA THR A 125 10.91 -2.39 -1.44
C THR A 125 11.17 -1.97 -2.88
N PRO A 126 11.85 -0.82 -3.12
CA PRO A 126 12.20 -0.38 -4.47
C PRO A 126 12.95 -1.43 -5.28
N GLU A 127 13.88 -2.16 -4.64
CA GLU A 127 14.70 -3.20 -5.26
C GLU A 127 13.84 -4.39 -5.68
N THR A 128 12.94 -4.82 -4.79
CA THR A 128 12.05 -5.96 -5.07
C THR A 128 11.03 -5.62 -6.14
N LEU A 129 10.56 -4.38 -6.20
CA LEU A 129 9.63 -3.90 -7.22
C LEU A 129 10.16 -4.15 -8.64
N GLN A 130 11.47 -3.91 -8.89
CA GLN A 130 12.07 -4.19 -10.20
C GLN A 130 11.95 -5.67 -10.58
N ALA A 131 12.13 -6.58 -9.61
CA ALA A 131 12.00 -8.01 -9.84
C ALA A 131 10.54 -8.44 -10.17
N LEU A 132 9.53 -7.69 -9.75
CA LEU A 132 8.13 -8.00 -10.07
C LEU A 132 7.85 -7.90 -11.58
N PHE A 133 8.53 -7.00 -12.30
CA PHE A 133 8.35 -6.82 -13.73
C PHE A 133 8.93 -7.95 -14.58
N THR A 134 9.87 -8.75 -14.03
CA THR A 134 10.52 -9.86 -14.78
C THR A 134 9.64 -11.10 -14.87
N GLY A 135 8.71 -11.28 -13.92
CA GLY A 135 7.81 -12.42 -13.86
C GLY A 135 6.52 -12.19 -14.66
N LYS A 136 6.23 -13.01 -15.69
CA LYS A 136 5.02 -12.86 -16.52
C LYS A 136 3.75 -12.75 -15.69
N LYS A 137 3.53 -13.65 -14.71
CA LYS A 137 2.33 -13.66 -13.85
C LYS A 137 2.22 -12.42 -12.96
N LEU A 138 3.32 -12.03 -12.31
CA LEU A 138 3.32 -10.85 -11.45
C LEU A 138 3.07 -9.57 -12.24
N ARG A 139 3.62 -9.46 -13.43
CA ARG A 139 3.37 -8.32 -14.31
C ARG A 139 1.89 -8.21 -14.70
N GLU A 140 1.20 -9.32 -14.95
CA GLU A 140 -0.24 -9.31 -15.19
C GLU A 140 -1.02 -8.81 -13.96
N HIS A 141 -0.62 -9.20 -12.76
CA HIS A 141 -1.26 -8.74 -11.52
C HIS A 141 -1.05 -7.25 -11.25
N LEU A 142 0.02 -6.64 -11.79
CA LEU A 142 0.27 -5.20 -11.68
C LEU A 142 -0.66 -4.34 -12.56
N LYS A 143 -1.34 -4.90 -13.54
CA LYS A 143 -2.30 -4.16 -14.39
C LYS A 143 -3.49 -3.61 -13.60
N SER A 144 -3.81 -4.21 -12.48
CA SER A 144 -4.91 -3.80 -11.60
C SER A 144 -4.54 -2.74 -10.56
N VAL A 145 -3.28 -2.31 -10.53
CA VAL A 145 -2.80 -1.32 -9.55
C VAL A 145 -3.52 0.00 -9.75
N MET A 146 -4.32 0.40 -8.78
CA MET A 146 -5.07 1.66 -8.81
C MET A 146 -4.37 2.79 -8.05
N ALA A 147 -3.50 2.45 -7.10
CA ALA A 147 -2.73 3.42 -6.33
C ALA A 147 -1.36 2.88 -5.95
N VAL A 148 -0.40 3.79 -5.85
CA VAL A 148 0.95 3.53 -5.36
C VAL A 148 1.22 4.48 -4.20
N VAL A 149 1.67 3.93 -3.08
CA VAL A 149 2.19 4.68 -1.94
C VAL A 149 3.71 4.57 -1.96
N VAL A 150 4.40 5.69 -1.86
CA VAL A 150 5.86 5.74 -1.68
C VAL A 150 6.12 6.35 -0.30
N ASP A 151 6.52 5.50 0.64
CA ASP A 151 6.82 5.91 2.00
C ASP A 151 8.30 6.27 2.15
N GLU A 152 8.60 7.17 3.08
CA GLU A 152 9.95 7.66 3.36
C GLU A 152 10.71 8.07 2.06
N ILE A 153 10.02 8.82 1.19
CA ILE A 153 10.53 9.18 -0.14
C ILE A 153 11.92 9.84 -0.10
N HIS A 154 12.23 10.56 0.98
CA HIS A 154 13.52 11.21 1.18
C HIS A 154 14.68 10.20 1.29
N GLU A 155 14.42 8.97 1.78
CA GLU A 155 15.43 7.91 1.83
C GLU A 155 15.68 7.23 0.48
N ILE A 156 14.73 7.38 -0.45
CA ILE A 156 14.76 6.71 -1.76
C ILE A 156 15.24 7.68 -2.86
N ALA A 157 14.86 8.95 -2.77
CA ALA A 157 15.00 9.92 -3.86
C ALA A 157 16.45 10.32 -4.16
N GLU A 158 17.34 10.30 -3.18
CA GLU A 158 18.70 10.86 -3.29
C GLU A 158 19.72 9.94 -3.98
N ASP A 159 19.36 8.70 -4.31
CA ASP A 159 20.30 7.74 -4.88
C ASP A 159 19.76 7.00 -6.13
N LYS A 160 20.49 5.98 -6.59
CA LYS A 160 20.09 5.13 -7.73
C LYS A 160 18.70 4.48 -7.55
N ARG A 161 18.24 4.31 -6.31
CA ARG A 161 16.90 3.75 -6.00
C ARG A 161 15.80 4.70 -6.45
N GLY A 162 16.01 6.01 -6.36
CA GLY A 162 15.05 7.01 -6.86
C GLY A 162 14.84 6.91 -8.37
N ILE A 163 15.92 6.76 -9.14
CA ILE A 163 15.84 6.56 -10.59
C ILE A 163 15.11 5.24 -10.91
N GLN A 164 15.45 4.17 -10.22
CA GLN A 164 14.80 2.86 -10.39
C GLN A 164 13.31 2.93 -10.05
N LEU A 165 12.95 3.65 -8.97
CA LEU A 165 11.55 3.85 -8.59
C LEU A 165 10.79 4.62 -9.66
N SER A 166 11.32 5.73 -10.16
CA SER A 166 10.69 6.53 -11.21
C SER A 166 10.42 5.70 -12.47
N LEU A 167 11.40 4.91 -12.90
CA LEU A 167 11.22 3.98 -14.03
C LEU A 167 10.17 2.90 -13.76
N ALA A 168 10.10 2.40 -12.51
CA ALA A 168 9.09 1.43 -12.13
C ALA A 168 7.68 2.00 -12.14
N LEU A 169 7.50 3.23 -11.65
CA LEU A 169 6.22 3.93 -11.67
C LEU A 169 5.72 4.15 -13.10
N GLU A 170 6.59 4.60 -13.98
CA GLU A 170 6.28 4.76 -15.40
C GLU A 170 5.89 3.43 -16.07
N ARG A 171 6.58 2.34 -15.73
CA ARG A 171 6.22 0.99 -16.20
C ARG A 171 4.85 0.54 -15.73
N ILE A 172 4.49 0.82 -14.47
CA ILE A 172 3.15 0.52 -13.93
C ILE A 172 2.09 1.28 -14.73
N GLU A 173 2.31 2.55 -14.99
CA GLU A 173 1.38 3.36 -15.75
C GLU A 173 1.18 2.83 -17.17
N ARG A 174 2.26 2.45 -17.86
CA ARG A 174 2.20 1.82 -19.19
C ARG A 174 1.54 0.43 -19.21
N LEU A 175 1.49 -0.29 -18.09
CA LEU A 175 0.81 -1.58 -18.02
C LEU A 175 -0.71 -1.46 -17.97
N LYS A 176 -1.24 -0.28 -17.66
CA LYS A 176 -2.69 0.00 -17.58
C LYS A 176 -3.29 0.36 -18.95
N ASN A 177 -2.44 0.83 -19.86
CA ASN A 177 -2.78 1.17 -21.24
C ASN A 177 -2.50 -0.03 -22.15
#